data_4e650c95756e195a7ec3e37fc5a1c571
#
_entry.id   4e650c95756e195a7ec3e37fc5a1c571
#
_cell.length_a   1.000
_cell.length_b   1.000
_cell.length_c   1.000
_cell.angle_alpha   90.00
_cell.angle_beta   90.00
_cell.angle_gamma   90.00
#
_symmetry.space_group_name_H-M   'P 1'
#
loop_
_entity.id
_entity.type
_entity.pdbx_description
1 polymer ?
#
loop_
_entity_poly.entity_id
_entity_poly.type
_entity_poly.pdbx_seq_one_letter_code
_entity_poly.pdbx_strand_id
1 'polypeptide(L)'
;MRRAIASLFAAFLFIPVLAAARKLPPPPKSVPFILDSNRILLDVVFTTPDGRERKAFAWFNMGMASPILTHDLYRELGIDRGGILQVRIGERQLEARADQVVDGDGGVGVPTFAHLFAPRRVEAMLPAQMIKDYVLRIDYGRRLFSLDTPGAKRPAGIAVPILINAQSGVAAVEAQIDDETRALAIDAGSGYSWMRGDVTRDLLTRHPDWRRAHGAVGAANANMVDFAFEKEGDVMRIPNVRIGDLKFDQLGFLGTAPVLGSLAEGIFGDLFWDNWRKAAPAPVIGWLGGNALRDYELTIDYPNRMSYWRRQRAPDPRELNQPPITLVREGERYMIGGIARPRTQLQPLLDIDVGDELLAIDGRAARGASKDEVLAALHGAPGERKRLILDRRGARVETDVAVEGFE
;
A
#
# COMPACT_ATOMS: atom_id res chain seq x y z
N MET A 1 44.16 -10.74 -71.34
CA MET A 1 42.73 -10.67 -71.17
C MET A 1 42.37 -10.91 -69.66
N ARG A 2 42.22 -9.85 -68.87
CA ARG A 2 41.86 -9.92 -67.45
C ARG A 2 40.53 -9.31 -67.28
N ARG A 3 39.52 -10.12 -66.85
CA ARG A 3 38.17 -9.65 -66.51
C ARG A 3 38.15 -9.26 -65.06
N ALA A 4 37.81 -8.01 -64.77
CA ALA A 4 37.56 -7.51 -63.44
C ALA A 4 36.09 -7.80 -63.09
N ILE A 5 35.85 -8.43 -61.93
CA ILE A 5 34.51 -8.64 -61.35
C ILE A 5 34.34 -7.53 -60.31
N ALA A 6 33.38 -6.65 -60.53
CA ALA A 6 32.96 -5.64 -59.54
C ALA A 6 31.88 -6.26 -58.65
N SER A 7 32.18 -6.36 -57.36
CA SER A 7 31.23 -6.79 -56.32
C SER A 7 30.48 -5.56 -55.80
N LEU A 8 29.18 -5.51 -56.03
CA LEU A 8 28.28 -4.51 -55.46
C LEU A 8 27.90 -4.96 -54.03
N PHE A 9 28.38 -4.26 -53.02
CA PHE A 9 27.88 -4.39 -51.64
C PHE A 9 26.62 -3.51 -51.49
N ALA A 10 25.44 -4.16 -51.38
CA ALA A 10 24.21 -3.49 -50.98
C ALA A 10 24.18 -3.38 -49.47
N ALA A 11 24.39 -2.19 -48.93
CA ALA A 11 24.20 -1.88 -47.52
C ALA A 11 22.69 -1.78 -47.20
N PHE A 12 22.13 -2.76 -46.53
CA PHE A 12 20.78 -2.68 -45.94
C PHE A 12 20.87 -1.82 -44.69
N LEU A 13 20.37 -0.60 -44.78
CA LEU A 13 20.10 0.27 -43.62
C LEU A 13 18.86 -0.30 -42.88
N PHE A 14 19.12 -0.99 -41.77
CA PHE A 14 18.06 -1.29 -40.80
C PHE A 14 17.69 0.00 -40.05
N ILE A 15 16.58 0.62 -40.40
CA ILE A 15 15.95 1.67 -39.62
C ILE A 15 15.10 0.96 -38.56
N PRO A 16 15.43 1.08 -37.24
CA PRO A 16 14.54 0.55 -36.23
C PRO A 16 13.30 1.44 -36.19
N VAL A 17 12.18 0.90 -36.65
CA VAL A 17 10.86 1.51 -36.42
C VAL A 17 10.58 1.37 -34.93
N LEU A 18 10.87 2.40 -34.14
CA LEU A 18 10.34 2.54 -32.79
C LEU A 18 8.83 2.63 -32.91
N ALA A 19 8.15 1.50 -32.72
CA ALA A 19 6.71 1.47 -32.56
C ALA A 19 6.39 2.21 -31.24
N ALA A 20 6.08 3.49 -31.34
CA ALA A 20 5.52 4.25 -30.23
C ALA A 20 4.27 3.52 -29.76
N ALA A 21 4.33 2.89 -28.57
CA ALA A 21 3.18 2.28 -27.95
C ALA A 21 2.08 3.35 -27.85
N ARG A 22 1.08 3.30 -28.72
CA ARG A 22 -0.10 4.15 -28.65
C ARG A 22 -0.74 3.91 -27.29
N LYS A 23 -0.65 4.89 -26.38
CA LYS A 23 -1.44 4.88 -25.15
C LYS A 23 -2.91 4.76 -25.57
N LEU A 24 -3.50 3.62 -25.26
CA LEU A 24 -4.94 3.44 -25.44
C LEU A 24 -5.66 4.52 -24.63
N PRO A 25 -6.74 5.12 -25.15
CA PRO A 25 -7.52 6.10 -24.40
C PRO A 25 -8.02 5.45 -23.10
N PRO A 26 -8.14 6.21 -22.01
CA PRO A 26 -8.71 5.70 -20.77
C PRO A 26 -10.12 5.16 -21.04
N PRO A 27 -10.51 4.08 -20.34
CA PRO A 27 -11.87 3.59 -20.46
C PRO A 27 -12.86 4.71 -20.05
N PRO A 28 -14.02 4.81 -20.70
CA PRO A 28 -15.03 5.76 -20.29
C PRO A 28 -15.36 5.59 -18.80
N LYS A 29 -15.53 6.70 -18.08
CA LYS A 29 -15.89 6.79 -16.65
C LYS A 29 -14.78 6.47 -15.65
N SER A 30 -13.53 6.35 -16.05
CA SER A 30 -12.41 6.23 -15.11
C SER A 30 -11.95 7.61 -14.61
N VAL A 31 -11.53 7.64 -13.34
CA VAL A 31 -10.92 8.81 -12.72
C VAL A 31 -9.44 8.56 -12.43
N PRO A 32 -8.59 9.58 -12.53
CA PRO A 32 -7.21 9.44 -12.12
C PRO A 32 -7.12 9.29 -10.60
N PHE A 33 -6.08 8.60 -10.12
CA PHE A 33 -5.74 8.56 -8.72
C PHE A 33 -4.27 8.90 -8.47
N ILE A 34 -3.98 9.36 -7.26
CA ILE A 34 -2.62 9.54 -6.77
C ILE A 34 -2.22 8.26 -6.03
N LEU A 35 -1.01 7.78 -6.29
CA LEU A 35 -0.41 6.69 -5.53
C LEU A 35 0.58 7.31 -4.55
N ASP A 36 0.33 7.17 -3.27
CA ASP A 36 1.21 7.61 -2.19
C ASP A 36 1.65 6.40 -1.36
N SER A 37 2.93 6.06 -1.46
CA SER A 37 3.48 4.86 -0.81
C SER A 37 2.63 3.61 -1.07
N ASN A 38 2.28 3.38 -2.34
CA ASN A 38 1.39 2.33 -2.84
C ASN A 38 -0.08 2.41 -2.39
N ARG A 39 -0.52 3.46 -1.68
CA ARG A 39 -1.91 3.70 -1.27
C ARG A 39 -2.61 4.59 -2.27
N ILE A 40 -3.89 4.35 -2.48
CA ILE A 40 -4.70 5.06 -3.49
C ILE A 40 -5.41 6.26 -2.86
N LEU A 41 -5.15 7.45 -3.40
CA LEU A 41 -5.87 8.68 -3.07
C LEU A 41 -6.70 9.13 -4.26
N LEU A 42 -7.98 9.40 -4.02
CA LEU A 42 -8.97 9.81 -5.02
C LEU A 42 -9.43 11.23 -4.77
N ASP A 43 -9.58 12.01 -5.83
CA ASP A 43 -10.41 13.22 -5.81
C ASP A 43 -11.88 12.80 -5.81
N VAL A 44 -12.61 13.22 -4.78
CA VAL A 44 -14.02 12.91 -4.60
C VAL A 44 -14.85 14.16 -4.36
N VAL A 45 -16.15 14.06 -4.58
CA VAL A 45 -17.08 15.15 -4.34
C VAL A 45 -18.18 14.68 -3.38
N PHE A 46 -18.26 15.30 -2.22
CA PHE A 46 -19.33 15.11 -1.27
C PHE A 46 -20.48 16.06 -1.55
N THR A 47 -21.69 15.67 -1.15
CA THR A 47 -22.86 16.54 -1.18
C THR A 47 -23.15 17.01 0.24
N THR A 48 -23.15 18.33 0.48
CA THR A 48 -23.51 18.93 1.76
C THR A 48 -25.03 18.91 1.98
N PRO A 49 -25.53 19.09 3.22
CA PRO A 49 -26.96 19.06 3.51
C PRO A 49 -27.80 20.09 2.73
N ASP A 50 -27.20 21.20 2.31
CA ASP A 50 -27.82 22.22 1.47
C ASP A 50 -27.67 21.95 -0.04
N GLY A 51 -27.17 20.77 -0.41
CA GLY A 51 -27.04 20.33 -1.80
C GLY A 51 -25.81 20.88 -2.56
N ARG A 52 -24.89 21.56 -1.89
CA ARG A 52 -23.66 22.04 -2.52
C ARG A 52 -22.62 20.93 -2.67
N GLU A 53 -21.75 21.08 -3.65
CA GLU A 53 -20.61 20.20 -3.86
C GLU A 53 -19.42 20.60 -2.96
N ARG A 54 -18.85 19.61 -2.27
CA ARG A 54 -17.64 19.72 -1.46
C ARG A 54 -16.57 18.77 -1.96
N LYS A 55 -15.51 19.28 -2.57
CA LYS A 55 -14.37 18.48 -3.06
C LYS A 55 -13.42 18.13 -1.92
N ALA A 56 -12.88 16.90 -1.91
CA ALA A 56 -11.88 16.45 -0.97
C ALA A 56 -11.03 15.32 -1.55
N PHE A 57 -9.88 15.08 -0.95
CA PHE A 57 -9.15 13.83 -1.15
C PHE A 57 -9.69 12.75 -0.20
N ALA A 58 -9.88 11.56 -0.76
CA ALA A 58 -10.23 10.38 0.01
C ALA A 58 -9.17 9.27 -0.18
N TRP A 59 -8.80 8.63 0.91
CA TRP A 59 -8.02 7.41 0.91
C TRP A 59 -8.94 6.23 0.63
N PHE A 60 -8.69 5.51 -0.45
CA PHE A 60 -9.43 4.30 -0.78
C PHE A 60 -8.81 3.10 -0.07
N ASN A 61 -9.58 2.47 0.83
CA ASN A 61 -9.10 1.38 1.67
C ASN A 61 -10.10 0.21 1.69
N MET A 62 -9.81 -0.83 0.91
CA MET A 62 -10.68 -2.00 0.79
C MET A 62 -10.66 -2.91 2.02
N GLY A 63 -9.67 -2.76 2.87
CA GLY A 63 -9.54 -3.53 4.07
C GLY A 63 -10.44 -3.05 5.21
N MET A 64 -11.06 -1.88 5.12
CA MET A 64 -11.92 -1.32 6.15
C MET A 64 -13.40 -1.55 5.89
N ALA A 65 -14.17 -1.69 6.97
CA ALA A 65 -15.59 -1.99 6.90
C ALA A 65 -16.49 -0.75 6.81
N SER A 66 -16.03 0.41 7.30
CA SER A 66 -16.83 1.62 7.41
C SER A 66 -16.12 2.84 6.86
N PRO A 67 -16.82 3.79 6.23
CA PRO A 67 -16.23 5.06 5.88
C PRO A 67 -15.86 5.84 7.15
N ILE A 68 -14.68 6.49 7.11
CA ILE A 68 -14.19 7.34 8.19
C ILE A 68 -14.00 8.73 7.62
N LEU A 69 -14.47 9.75 8.33
CA LEU A 69 -14.30 11.15 7.94
C LEU A 69 -13.52 11.88 9.02
N THR A 70 -12.75 12.90 8.65
CA THR A 70 -12.25 13.85 9.66
C THR A 70 -13.42 14.49 10.38
N HIS A 71 -13.22 14.90 11.63
CA HIS A 71 -14.26 15.51 12.46
C HIS A 71 -14.92 16.71 11.76
N ASP A 72 -14.12 17.57 11.18
CA ASP A 72 -14.60 18.75 10.45
C ASP A 72 -15.53 18.36 9.29
N LEU A 73 -15.10 17.41 8.46
CA LEU A 73 -15.90 16.94 7.32
C LEU A 73 -17.16 16.20 7.79
N TYR A 74 -17.07 15.39 8.84
CA TYR A 74 -18.19 14.67 9.44
C TYR A 74 -19.32 15.62 9.85
N ARG A 75 -18.96 16.74 10.50
CA ARG A 75 -19.91 17.78 10.90
C ARG A 75 -20.39 18.63 9.72
N GLU A 76 -19.50 19.02 8.82
CA GLU A 76 -19.85 19.79 7.61
C GLU A 76 -20.91 19.07 6.77
N LEU A 77 -20.81 17.73 6.66
CA LEU A 77 -21.77 16.90 5.95
C LEU A 77 -23.04 16.56 6.77
N GLY A 78 -23.15 17.03 8.02
CA GLY A 78 -24.32 16.81 8.86
C GLY A 78 -24.51 15.37 9.30
N ILE A 79 -23.46 14.55 9.30
CA ILE A 79 -23.52 13.13 9.71
C ILE A 79 -23.81 13.04 11.21
N ASP A 80 -23.28 13.97 12.01
CA ASP A 80 -23.56 14.12 13.45
C ASP A 80 -25.06 14.32 13.77
N ARG A 81 -25.85 14.74 12.78
CA ARG A 81 -27.30 14.98 12.89
C ARG A 81 -28.14 13.92 12.17
N GLY A 82 -27.54 12.77 11.85
CA GLY A 82 -28.22 11.66 11.18
C GLY A 82 -28.36 11.81 9.67
N GLY A 83 -27.55 12.68 9.05
CA GLY A 83 -27.50 12.85 7.59
C GLY A 83 -27.03 11.59 6.88
N ILE A 84 -27.24 11.56 5.56
CA ILE A 84 -26.71 10.51 4.68
C ILE A 84 -25.42 11.01 4.06
N LEU A 85 -24.34 10.22 4.20
CA LEU A 85 -23.11 10.46 3.47
C LEU A 85 -23.36 10.19 2.00
N GLN A 86 -23.19 11.22 1.17
CA GLN A 86 -23.23 11.13 -0.28
C GLN A 86 -21.88 11.54 -0.85
N VAL A 87 -21.25 10.63 -1.60
CA VAL A 87 -19.97 10.88 -2.24
C VAL A 87 -19.98 10.42 -3.69
N ARG A 88 -19.43 11.25 -4.56
CA ARG A 88 -19.31 10.97 -5.99
C ARG A 88 -17.85 10.72 -6.37
N ILE A 89 -17.63 9.58 -7.05
CA ILE A 89 -16.36 9.22 -7.66
C ILE A 89 -16.57 9.14 -9.17
N GLY A 90 -16.02 10.10 -9.92
CA GLY A 90 -16.34 10.26 -11.34
C GLY A 90 -17.84 10.49 -11.55
N GLU A 91 -18.51 9.58 -12.25
CA GLU A 91 -19.95 9.64 -12.48
C GLU A 91 -20.77 8.81 -11.47
N ARG A 92 -20.13 8.09 -10.56
CA ARG A 92 -20.81 7.20 -9.61
C ARG A 92 -21.11 7.90 -8.29
N GLN A 93 -22.39 7.95 -7.95
CA GLN A 93 -22.84 8.36 -6.63
C GLN A 93 -22.86 7.15 -5.70
N LEU A 94 -22.24 7.30 -4.54
CA LEU A 94 -22.21 6.30 -3.47
C LEU A 94 -22.81 6.91 -2.21
N GLU A 95 -23.42 6.07 -1.37
CA GLU A 95 -24.10 6.52 -0.16
C GLU A 95 -23.76 5.61 1.02
N ALA A 96 -23.77 6.20 2.21
CA ALA A 96 -23.76 5.48 3.48
C ALA A 96 -24.63 6.19 4.50
N ARG A 97 -25.30 5.42 5.37
CA ARG A 97 -26.10 5.98 6.46
C ARG A 97 -25.18 6.49 7.57
N ALA A 98 -25.65 7.47 8.34
CA ALA A 98 -24.88 8.08 9.43
C ALA A 98 -24.35 7.04 10.44
N ASP A 99 -25.15 6.02 10.76
CA ASP A 99 -24.77 4.95 11.69
C ASP A 99 -23.65 4.02 11.18
N GLN A 100 -23.32 4.13 9.91
CA GLN A 100 -22.22 3.39 9.25
C GLN A 100 -20.94 4.22 9.13
N VAL A 101 -21.01 5.54 9.36
CA VAL A 101 -19.88 6.47 9.19
C VAL A 101 -19.22 6.73 10.53
N VAL A 102 -17.90 6.63 10.55
CA VAL A 102 -17.09 6.84 11.75
C VAL A 102 -16.52 8.26 11.75
N ASP A 103 -16.63 8.95 12.89
CA ASP A 103 -15.92 10.20 13.15
C ASP A 103 -14.44 9.90 13.43
N GLY A 104 -13.55 10.45 12.61
CA GLY A 104 -12.12 10.14 12.63
C GLY A 104 -11.38 10.64 13.86
N ASP A 105 -11.92 11.63 14.57
CA ASP A 105 -11.30 12.19 15.77
C ASP A 105 -11.94 11.66 17.07
N GLY A 106 -12.94 10.78 16.93
CA GLY A 106 -13.80 10.37 18.04
C GLY A 106 -13.43 9.06 18.74
N GLY A 107 -12.48 8.30 18.27
CA GLY A 107 -12.25 6.94 18.78
C GLY A 107 -10.79 6.51 19.00
N VAL A 108 -10.57 5.71 20.03
CA VAL A 108 -9.30 5.03 20.28
C VAL A 108 -9.03 4.09 19.08
N GLY A 109 -7.88 4.26 18.42
CA GLY A 109 -7.47 3.43 17.28
C GLY A 109 -8.03 3.87 15.92
N VAL A 110 -8.74 4.99 15.85
CA VAL A 110 -9.14 5.58 14.56
C VAL A 110 -7.99 6.41 14.00
N PRO A 111 -7.49 6.10 12.80
CA PRO A 111 -6.36 6.83 12.25
C PRO A 111 -6.73 8.27 11.94
N THR A 112 -5.93 9.20 12.44
CA THR A 112 -5.96 10.62 12.03
C THR A 112 -5.28 10.75 10.68
N PHE A 113 -6.05 10.78 9.59
CA PHE A 113 -5.47 10.86 8.23
C PHE A 113 -4.72 12.14 7.95
N ALA A 114 -5.01 13.21 8.71
CA ALA A 114 -4.39 14.52 8.51
C ALA A 114 -2.86 14.48 8.45
N HIS A 115 -2.25 13.50 9.12
CA HIS A 115 -0.81 13.36 9.17
C HIS A 115 -0.24 12.30 8.22
N LEU A 116 -1.05 11.30 7.82
CA LEU A 116 -0.57 10.17 7.02
C LEU A 116 -0.14 10.55 5.61
N PHE A 117 -0.81 11.52 5.01
CA PHE A 117 -0.67 11.87 3.60
C PHE A 117 -0.17 13.31 3.39
N ALA A 118 0.25 14.00 4.45
CA ALA A 118 0.77 15.35 4.28
C ALA A 118 1.90 15.36 3.21
N PRO A 119 2.06 16.43 2.45
CA PRO A 119 1.33 17.68 2.60
C PRO A 119 -0.13 17.66 2.07
N ARG A 120 -0.61 16.51 1.57
CA ARG A 120 -1.99 16.39 1.07
C ARG A 120 -2.95 16.26 2.24
N ARG A 121 -3.98 17.09 2.23
CA ARG A 121 -5.08 16.98 3.19
C ARG A 121 -6.06 15.92 2.72
N VAL A 122 -5.97 14.73 3.29
CA VAL A 122 -6.94 13.66 3.10
C VAL A 122 -7.98 13.76 4.21
N GLU A 123 -9.27 13.82 3.86
CA GLU A 123 -10.34 14.10 4.81
C GLU A 123 -11.33 12.93 4.96
N ALA A 124 -11.19 11.91 4.12
CA ALA A 124 -12.05 10.74 4.17
C ALA A 124 -11.26 9.46 3.87
N MET A 125 -11.75 8.34 4.42
CA MET A 125 -11.40 7.01 3.99
C MET A 125 -12.65 6.30 3.48
N LEU A 126 -12.58 5.75 2.28
CA LEU A 126 -13.69 5.07 1.62
C LEU A 126 -13.45 3.56 1.58
N PRO A 127 -14.33 2.76 2.21
CA PRO A 127 -14.17 1.32 2.33
C PRO A 127 -14.80 0.53 1.18
N ALA A 128 -14.50 -0.78 1.16
CA ALA A 128 -15.12 -1.72 0.22
C ALA A 128 -16.65 -1.78 0.34
N GLN A 129 -17.21 -1.55 1.53
CA GLN A 129 -18.66 -1.57 1.77
C GLN A 129 -19.43 -0.68 0.79
N MET A 130 -18.87 0.49 0.45
CA MET A 130 -19.55 1.46 -0.42
C MET A 130 -19.56 1.05 -1.89
N ILE A 131 -18.72 0.11 -2.29
CA ILE A 131 -18.52 -0.27 -3.69
C ILE A 131 -18.85 -1.73 -4.01
N LYS A 132 -19.30 -2.49 -3.03
CA LYS A 132 -19.55 -3.94 -3.14
C LYS A 132 -20.61 -4.37 -4.16
N ASP A 133 -21.37 -3.42 -4.70
CA ASP A 133 -22.40 -3.68 -5.73
C ASP A 133 -21.88 -3.37 -7.15
N TYR A 134 -20.60 -2.98 -7.28
CA TYR A 134 -19.99 -2.59 -8.53
C TYR A 134 -18.88 -3.56 -8.97
N VAL A 135 -18.45 -3.38 -10.20
CA VAL A 135 -17.17 -3.91 -10.70
C VAL A 135 -16.12 -2.81 -10.53
N LEU A 136 -15.23 -3.02 -9.56
CA LEU A 136 -14.09 -2.15 -9.32
C LEU A 136 -12.98 -2.50 -10.29
N ARG A 137 -12.38 -1.48 -10.94
CA ARG A 137 -11.16 -1.64 -11.71
C ARG A 137 -10.11 -0.63 -11.27
N ILE A 138 -8.92 -1.13 -10.97
CA ILE A 138 -7.74 -0.34 -10.59
C ILE A 138 -6.64 -0.65 -11.60
N ASP A 139 -6.31 0.31 -12.43
CA ASP A 139 -5.18 0.25 -13.35
C ASP A 139 -4.00 1.02 -12.73
N TYR A 140 -3.14 0.31 -12.00
CA TYR A 140 -2.00 0.93 -11.32
C TYR A 140 -0.98 1.51 -12.30
N GLY A 141 -0.80 0.90 -13.46
CA GLY A 141 0.14 1.39 -14.47
C GLY A 141 -0.27 2.72 -15.07
N ARG A 142 -1.57 2.93 -15.26
CA ARG A 142 -2.15 4.17 -15.80
C ARG A 142 -2.64 5.11 -14.72
N ARG A 143 -2.70 4.64 -13.46
CA ARG A 143 -3.29 5.34 -12.31
C ARG A 143 -4.75 5.73 -12.55
N LEU A 144 -5.55 4.76 -12.99
CA LEU A 144 -6.96 4.95 -13.30
C LEU A 144 -7.82 4.04 -12.42
N PHE A 145 -8.86 4.61 -11.87
CA PHE A 145 -9.86 3.95 -11.03
C PHE A 145 -11.24 4.04 -11.71
N SER A 146 -11.98 2.95 -11.75
CA SER A 146 -13.37 2.98 -12.23
C SER A 146 -14.29 2.06 -11.42
N LEU A 147 -15.55 2.46 -11.35
CA LEU A 147 -16.66 1.68 -10.80
C LEU A 147 -17.66 1.47 -11.93
N ASP A 148 -17.79 0.23 -12.39
CA ASP A 148 -18.68 -0.13 -13.47
C ASP A 148 -19.87 -0.96 -12.94
N THR A 149 -20.97 -0.95 -13.68
CA THR A 149 -22.06 -1.91 -13.45
C THR A 149 -21.63 -3.28 -13.95
N PRO A 150 -22.10 -4.38 -13.33
CA PRO A 150 -21.86 -5.72 -13.85
C PRO A 150 -22.24 -5.84 -15.32
N GLY A 151 -21.36 -6.41 -16.12
CA GLY A 151 -21.54 -6.54 -17.56
C GLY A 151 -21.36 -7.98 -18.03
N ALA A 152 -21.83 -8.27 -19.24
CA ALA A 152 -21.72 -9.61 -19.82
C ALA A 152 -20.28 -9.96 -20.27
N LYS A 153 -19.40 -8.95 -20.46
CA LYS A 153 -18.04 -9.18 -20.93
C LYS A 153 -17.09 -9.44 -19.76
N ARG A 154 -16.49 -10.63 -19.78
CA ARG A 154 -15.46 -11.00 -18.80
C ARG A 154 -14.24 -10.07 -18.91
N PRO A 155 -13.75 -9.51 -17.78
CA PRO A 155 -12.51 -8.75 -17.76
C PRO A 155 -11.30 -9.59 -18.22
N ALA A 156 -10.27 -8.90 -18.71
CA ALA A 156 -9.01 -9.56 -19.10
C ALA A 156 -8.15 -9.88 -17.86
N GLY A 157 -7.37 -10.95 -17.94
CA GLY A 157 -6.44 -11.36 -16.90
C GLY A 157 -6.74 -12.75 -16.34
N ILE A 158 -5.92 -13.17 -15.39
CA ILE A 158 -6.11 -14.43 -14.66
C ILE A 158 -7.29 -14.25 -13.71
N ALA A 159 -8.27 -15.12 -13.83
CA ALA A 159 -9.47 -15.11 -13.00
C ALA A 159 -9.23 -15.86 -11.70
N VAL A 160 -9.56 -15.25 -10.59
CA VAL A 160 -9.43 -15.82 -9.24
C VAL A 160 -10.76 -15.63 -8.50
N PRO A 161 -11.39 -16.69 -8.00
CA PRO A 161 -12.53 -16.59 -7.11
C PRO A 161 -12.17 -15.80 -5.84
N ILE A 162 -13.12 -15.00 -5.34
CA ILE A 162 -12.95 -14.25 -4.11
C ILE A 162 -14.06 -14.57 -3.12
N LEU A 163 -13.69 -14.60 -1.85
CA LEU A 163 -14.62 -14.59 -0.73
C LEU A 163 -14.98 -13.14 -0.42
N ILE A 164 -16.25 -12.87 -0.14
CA ILE A 164 -16.71 -11.50 0.18
C ILE A 164 -17.56 -11.55 1.43
N ASN A 165 -17.27 -10.68 2.40
CA ASN A 165 -18.17 -10.42 3.50
C ASN A 165 -19.30 -9.51 3.01
N ALA A 166 -20.54 -9.98 3.10
CA ALA A 166 -21.70 -9.27 2.55
C ALA A 166 -21.97 -7.92 3.25
N GLN A 167 -21.56 -7.75 4.49
CA GLN A 167 -21.76 -6.50 5.23
C GLN A 167 -20.65 -5.47 4.95
N SER A 168 -19.40 -5.86 5.13
CA SER A 168 -18.25 -4.98 5.01
C SER A 168 -17.76 -4.78 3.58
N GLY A 169 -18.07 -5.70 2.65
CA GLY A 169 -17.50 -5.71 1.31
C GLY A 169 -16.02 -6.14 1.27
N VAL A 170 -15.40 -6.47 2.39
CA VAL A 170 -14.01 -6.95 2.40
C VAL A 170 -13.91 -8.23 1.59
N ALA A 171 -13.00 -8.23 0.62
CA ALA A 171 -12.73 -9.36 -0.25
C ALA A 171 -11.44 -10.08 0.18
N ALA A 172 -11.45 -11.40 0.09
CA ALA A 172 -10.28 -12.23 0.34
C ALA A 172 -10.09 -13.27 -0.75
N VAL A 173 -8.85 -13.73 -0.89
CA VAL A 173 -8.46 -14.84 -1.78
C VAL A 173 -7.87 -15.98 -0.96
N GLU A 174 -7.99 -17.19 -1.48
CA GLU A 174 -7.26 -18.32 -0.96
C GLU A 174 -5.87 -18.36 -1.59
N ALA A 175 -4.85 -18.33 -0.76
CA ALA A 175 -3.46 -18.37 -1.15
C ALA A 175 -2.79 -19.64 -0.62
N GLN A 176 -1.97 -20.27 -1.45
CA GLN A 176 -1.08 -21.34 -1.02
C GLN A 176 0.25 -20.74 -0.57
N ILE A 177 0.57 -20.95 0.68
CA ILE A 177 1.79 -20.50 1.37
C ILE A 177 2.33 -21.70 2.12
N ASP A 178 3.55 -22.13 1.78
CA ASP A 178 4.23 -23.23 2.46
C ASP A 178 3.33 -24.49 2.59
N ASP A 179 2.82 -24.95 1.45
CA ASP A 179 1.93 -26.12 1.32
C ASP A 179 0.58 -26.04 2.04
N GLU A 180 0.27 -24.90 2.68
CA GLU A 180 -1.01 -24.67 3.33
C GLU A 180 -1.87 -23.65 2.57
N THR A 181 -3.18 -23.91 2.52
CA THR A 181 -4.14 -22.93 2.00
C THR A 181 -4.55 -21.98 3.10
N ARG A 182 -4.32 -20.68 2.89
CA ARG A 182 -4.59 -19.59 3.82
C ARG A 182 -5.40 -18.49 3.15
N ALA A 183 -6.27 -17.83 3.89
CA ALA A 183 -7.00 -16.68 3.36
C ALA A 183 -6.20 -15.37 3.58
N LEU A 184 -6.08 -14.58 2.51
CA LEU A 184 -5.51 -13.23 2.51
C LEU A 184 -6.57 -12.24 2.03
N ALA A 185 -6.84 -11.19 2.79
CA ALA A 185 -7.68 -10.09 2.33
C ALA A 185 -6.97 -9.27 1.24
N ILE A 186 -7.72 -8.66 0.33
CA ILE A 186 -7.19 -7.74 -0.68
C ILE A 186 -7.38 -6.32 -0.16
N ASP A 187 -6.29 -5.54 -0.05
CA ASP A 187 -6.37 -4.19 0.45
C ASP A 187 -5.51 -3.19 -0.33
N ALA A 188 -6.16 -2.43 -1.20
CA ALA A 188 -5.53 -1.32 -1.92
C ALA A 188 -5.23 -0.10 -1.03
N GLY A 189 -5.68 -0.10 0.22
CA GLY A 189 -5.41 0.94 1.20
C GLY A 189 -4.13 0.70 2.01
N SER A 190 -3.61 -0.52 2.03
CA SER A 190 -2.32 -0.83 2.64
C SER A 190 -1.18 -0.63 1.63
N GLY A 191 -0.14 0.08 2.00
CA GLY A 191 1.03 0.28 1.14
C GLY A 191 1.88 -0.97 0.96
N TYR A 192 1.88 -1.85 1.94
CA TYR A 192 2.64 -3.10 1.96
C TYR A 192 1.79 -4.24 2.50
N SER A 193 2.06 -5.46 2.08
CA SER A 193 1.34 -6.65 2.56
C SER A 193 1.69 -6.95 4.02
N TRP A 194 0.68 -7.37 4.78
CA TRP A 194 0.81 -7.66 6.21
C TRP A 194 0.48 -9.10 6.53
N MET A 195 1.01 -9.57 7.62
CA MET A 195 0.68 -10.88 8.15
C MET A 195 0.60 -10.84 9.68
N ARG A 196 -0.28 -11.65 10.24
CA ARG A 196 -0.37 -11.81 11.70
C ARG A 196 0.96 -12.24 12.28
N GLY A 197 1.33 -11.66 13.43
CA GLY A 197 2.60 -11.91 14.06
C GLY A 197 2.82 -13.37 14.50
N ASP A 198 1.76 -14.08 14.92
CA ASP A 198 1.82 -15.49 15.25
C ASP A 198 2.12 -16.35 14.03
N VAL A 199 1.46 -16.07 12.89
CA VAL A 199 1.71 -16.76 11.62
C VAL A 199 3.11 -16.47 11.10
N THR A 200 3.56 -15.20 11.20
CA THR A 200 4.92 -14.80 10.79
C THR A 200 5.98 -15.55 11.62
N ARG A 201 5.81 -15.63 12.95
CA ARG A 201 6.74 -16.36 13.83
C ARG A 201 6.78 -17.86 13.50
N ASP A 202 5.62 -18.46 13.23
CA ASP A 202 5.53 -19.88 12.83
C ASP A 202 6.27 -20.11 11.51
N LEU A 203 6.00 -19.33 10.49
CA LEU A 203 6.67 -19.41 9.19
C LEU A 203 8.19 -19.21 9.32
N LEU A 204 8.64 -18.19 10.05
CA LEU A 204 10.06 -17.92 10.25
C LEU A 204 10.77 -18.95 11.13
N THR A 205 10.04 -19.68 11.97
CA THR A 205 10.59 -20.83 12.74
C THR A 205 10.83 -22.00 11.80
N ARG A 206 9.91 -22.26 10.88
CA ARG A 206 10.05 -23.33 9.87
C ARG A 206 11.05 -22.95 8.76
N HIS A 207 11.11 -21.65 8.41
CA HIS A 207 11.91 -21.09 7.32
C HIS A 207 12.72 -19.88 7.78
N PRO A 208 13.76 -20.06 8.60
CA PRO A 208 14.54 -18.95 9.17
C PRO A 208 15.29 -18.14 8.10
N ASP A 209 15.43 -18.69 6.89
CA ASP A 209 16.02 -18.03 5.72
C ASP A 209 15.09 -17.01 5.05
N TRP A 210 13.78 -17.01 5.35
CA TRP A 210 12.83 -16.07 4.75
C TRP A 210 12.90 -14.65 5.34
N ARG A 211 13.40 -14.48 6.56
CA ARG A 211 13.55 -13.16 7.18
C ARG A 211 14.54 -12.31 6.38
N ARG A 212 14.16 -11.05 6.14
CA ARG A 212 15.00 -10.04 5.48
C ARG A 212 15.40 -8.92 6.41
N ALA A 213 14.49 -8.49 7.30
CA ALA A 213 14.77 -7.47 8.28
C ALA A 213 13.94 -7.66 9.55
N HIS A 214 14.42 -7.11 10.66
CA HIS A 214 13.61 -6.79 11.83
C HIS A 214 13.41 -5.28 11.85
N GLY A 215 12.15 -4.83 11.89
CA GLY A 215 11.76 -3.44 11.65
C GLY A 215 11.41 -3.14 10.19
N ALA A 216 10.41 -2.31 9.96
CA ALA A 216 9.97 -1.94 8.63
C ALA A 216 11.02 -1.07 7.92
N VAL A 217 11.33 -1.41 6.69
CA VAL A 217 12.34 -0.75 5.86
C VAL A 217 11.86 -0.64 4.42
N GLY A 218 12.29 0.36 3.67
CA GLY A 218 11.92 0.57 2.28
C GLY A 218 10.39 0.63 2.10
N ALA A 219 9.88 -0.07 1.11
CA ALA A 219 8.45 -0.11 0.83
C ALA A 219 7.62 -0.65 2.01
N ALA A 220 8.19 -1.50 2.88
CA ALA A 220 7.49 -2.00 4.06
C ALA A 220 7.24 -0.90 5.11
N ASN A 221 7.99 0.19 5.10
CA ASN A 221 7.78 1.35 5.97
C ASN A 221 6.65 2.29 5.48
N ALA A 222 6.02 1.97 4.37
CA ALA A 222 4.84 2.66 3.83
C ALA A 222 3.52 2.04 4.29
N ASN A 223 3.49 1.38 5.44
CA ASN A 223 2.33 0.68 5.91
C ASN A 223 1.21 1.63 6.39
N MET A 224 0.16 1.13 7.04
CA MET A 224 -1.07 1.90 7.18
C MET A 224 -0.91 3.22 7.93
N VAL A 225 -0.34 3.24 9.13
CA VAL A 225 -0.45 4.40 10.03
C VAL A 225 0.75 4.58 10.98
N ASP A 226 1.94 4.18 10.60
CA ASP A 226 3.13 4.29 11.45
C ASP A 226 2.92 3.70 12.86
N PHE A 227 2.26 2.55 12.94
CA PHE A 227 2.03 1.87 14.21
C PHE A 227 3.33 1.38 14.85
N ALA A 228 3.31 1.23 16.18
CA ALA A 228 4.46 0.75 16.93
C ALA A 228 4.99 -0.61 16.41
N PHE A 229 4.11 -1.48 15.91
CA PHE A 229 4.50 -2.78 15.36
C PHE A 229 5.32 -2.70 14.05
N GLU A 230 5.28 -1.58 13.33
CA GLU A 230 6.16 -1.38 12.17
C GLU A 230 7.63 -1.32 12.57
N LYS A 231 7.93 -0.86 13.79
CA LYS A 231 9.31 -0.78 14.30
C LYS A 231 9.89 -2.13 14.67
N GLU A 232 9.04 -3.06 15.10
CA GLU A 232 9.43 -4.34 15.71
C GLU A 232 8.93 -5.55 14.92
N GLY A 233 8.23 -5.32 13.81
CA GLY A 233 7.78 -6.39 12.93
C GLY A 233 8.92 -6.98 12.10
N ASP A 234 8.82 -8.27 11.80
CA ASP A 234 9.74 -8.90 10.87
C ASP A 234 9.26 -8.73 9.42
N VAL A 235 10.10 -8.16 8.57
CA VAL A 235 9.89 -8.20 7.13
C VAL A 235 10.45 -9.50 6.58
N MET A 236 9.61 -10.25 5.87
CA MET A 236 10.00 -11.49 5.22
C MET A 236 9.58 -11.49 3.76
N ARG A 237 10.29 -12.25 2.93
CA ARG A 237 9.88 -12.56 1.56
C ARG A 237 9.58 -14.04 1.47
N ILE A 238 8.34 -14.35 1.09
CA ILE A 238 7.90 -15.72 0.88
C ILE A 238 8.23 -16.09 -0.56
N PRO A 239 9.05 -17.14 -0.82
CA PRO A 239 9.54 -17.46 -2.15
C PRO A 239 8.44 -17.76 -3.16
N ASN A 240 7.38 -18.46 -2.72
CA ASN A 240 6.29 -18.87 -3.59
C ASN A 240 4.95 -18.66 -2.90
N VAL A 241 4.20 -17.66 -3.34
CA VAL A 241 2.79 -17.49 -2.97
C VAL A 241 1.95 -17.74 -4.22
N ARG A 242 0.99 -18.65 -4.15
CA ARG A 242 0.11 -18.98 -5.26
C ARG A 242 -1.34 -18.66 -4.92
N ILE A 243 -2.03 -17.99 -5.83
CA ILE A 243 -3.45 -17.63 -5.71
C ILE A 243 -4.14 -18.08 -6.98
N GLY A 244 -4.72 -19.29 -6.99
CA GLY A 244 -5.15 -19.94 -8.22
C GLY A 244 -3.97 -20.08 -9.19
N ASP A 245 -4.12 -19.55 -10.40
CA ASP A 245 -3.06 -19.56 -11.43
C ASP A 245 -2.06 -18.39 -11.29
N LEU A 246 -2.28 -17.46 -10.37
CA LEU A 246 -1.33 -16.39 -10.06
C LEU A 246 -0.15 -16.96 -9.29
N LYS A 247 1.05 -16.48 -9.64
CA LYS A 247 2.29 -16.78 -8.92
C LYS A 247 2.97 -15.47 -8.53
N PHE A 248 3.32 -15.39 -7.26
CA PHE A 248 4.13 -14.32 -6.71
C PHE A 248 5.44 -14.92 -6.22
N ASP A 249 6.52 -14.52 -6.87
CA ASP A 249 7.86 -14.91 -6.47
C ASP A 249 8.41 -13.85 -5.49
N GLN A 250 8.92 -14.31 -4.34
CA GLN A 250 9.50 -13.42 -3.32
C GLN A 250 8.54 -12.31 -2.84
N LEU A 251 7.27 -12.64 -2.60
CA LEU A 251 6.30 -11.65 -2.09
C LEU A 251 6.64 -11.23 -0.67
N GLY A 252 6.81 -9.93 -0.48
CA GLY A 252 7.13 -9.33 0.82
C GLY A 252 5.92 -9.20 1.73
N PHE A 253 6.11 -9.54 3.01
CA PHE A 253 5.14 -9.31 4.09
C PHE A 253 5.83 -8.68 5.30
N LEU A 254 5.14 -7.76 5.95
CA LEU A 254 5.48 -7.25 7.26
C LEU A 254 4.66 -8.03 8.31
N GLY A 255 5.33 -8.79 9.17
CA GLY A 255 4.70 -9.42 10.30
C GLY A 255 4.38 -8.38 11.38
N THR A 256 3.15 -8.42 11.91
CA THR A 256 2.77 -7.51 12.99
C THR A 256 3.44 -7.94 14.31
N ALA A 257 4.12 -6.99 14.95
CA ALA A 257 4.58 -7.17 16.34
C ALA A 257 3.42 -6.94 17.32
N PRO A 258 3.51 -7.45 18.53
CA PRO A 258 2.55 -7.19 19.60
C PRO A 258 2.44 -5.68 19.89
N VAL A 259 1.26 -5.10 19.77
CA VAL A 259 1.05 -3.65 19.95
C VAL A 259 1.27 -3.18 21.38
N LEU A 260 1.01 -4.04 22.36
CA LEU A 260 1.10 -3.73 23.80
C LEU A 260 2.11 -4.61 24.55
N GLY A 261 2.93 -5.38 23.84
CA GLY A 261 3.80 -6.40 24.45
C GLY A 261 3.08 -7.73 24.74
N SER A 262 3.85 -8.80 24.84
CA SER A 262 3.33 -10.18 24.93
C SER A 262 2.39 -10.43 26.12
N LEU A 263 2.53 -9.68 27.21
CA LEU A 263 1.71 -9.83 28.41
C LEU A 263 0.29 -9.22 28.22
N ALA A 264 0.19 -8.11 27.54
CA ALA A 264 -1.08 -7.46 27.27
C ALA A 264 -1.89 -8.16 26.17
N GLU A 265 -1.22 -8.78 25.19
CA GLU A 265 -1.89 -9.66 24.20
C GLU A 265 -2.59 -10.85 24.88
N GLY A 266 -2.00 -11.43 25.93
CA GLY A 266 -2.63 -12.53 26.66
C GLY A 266 -3.88 -12.13 27.44
N ILE A 267 -4.03 -10.85 27.82
CA ILE A 267 -5.13 -10.36 28.65
C ILE A 267 -6.27 -9.77 27.82
N PHE A 268 -5.96 -9.00 26.78
CA PHE A 268 -6.94 -8.25 25.99
C PHE A 268 -7.26 -8.92 24.66
N GLY A 269 -6.60 -10.02 24.34
CA GLY A 269 -6.68 -10.63 23.02
C GLY A 269 -6.19 -9.67 21.94
N ASP A 270 -6.37 -10.09 20.72
CA ASP A 270 -6.01 -9.28 19.58
C ASP A 270 -7.24 -8.46 19.12
N LEU A 271 -7.63 -7.43 19.89
CA LEU A 271 -8.79 -6.60 19.60
C LEU A 271 -8.80 -6.07 18.16
N PHE A 272 -7.63 -5.78 17.64
CA PHE A 272 -7.45 -5.37 16.25
C PHE A 272 -7.85 -6.49 15.29
N TRP A 273 -7.30 -7.70 15.49
CA TRP A 273 -7.62 -8.86 14.68
C TRP A 273 -9.03 -9.37 14.88
N ASP A 274 -9.61 -9.22 16.09
CA ASP A 274 -11.00 -9.57 16.36
C ASP A 274 -11.98 -8.69 15.60
N ASN A 275 -11.70 -7.39 15.48
CA ASN A 275 -12.49 -6.49 14.64
C ASN A 275 -12.34 -6.83 13.15
N TRP A 276 -11.13 -7.18 12.72
CA TRP A 276 -10.88 -7.62 11.36
C TRP A 276 -11.55 -8.95 11.05
N ARG A 277 -11.55 -9.91 11.97
CA ARG A 277 -12.27 -11.18 11.81
C ARG A 277 -13.77 -10.97 11.56
N LYS A 278 -14.39 -9.98 12.18
CA LYS A 278 -15.80 -9.62 11.94
C LYS A 278 -16.01 -9.02 10.56
N ALA A 279 -15.07 -8.23 10.08
CA ALA A 279 -15.13 -7.59 8.78
C ALA A 279 -14.71 -8.51 7.62
N ALA A 280 -13.84 -9.49 7.86
CA ALA A 280 -13.34 -10.40 6.84
C ALA A 280 -14.36 -11.50 6.50
N PRO A 281 -14.33 -12.05 5.27
CA PRO A 281 -15.24 -13.12 4.84
C PRO A 281 -14.86 -14.51 5.36
N ALA A 282 -13.63 -14.66 5.87
CA ALA A 282 -13.04 -15.89 6.41
C ALA A 282 -11.97 -15.54 7.45
N PRO A 283 -11.45 -16.50 8.22
CA PRO A 283 -10.29 -16.29 9.06
C PRO A 283 -9.06 -15.94 8.20
N VAL A 284 -8.78 -14.65 8.02
CA VAL A 284 -7.61 -14.18 7.26
C VAL A 284 -6.36 -14.17 8.15
N ILE A 285 -5.21 -14.52 7.55
CA ILE A 285 -3.91 -14.46 8.22
C ILE A 285 -3.19 -13.13 8.00
N GLY A 286 -3.68 -12.30 7.08
CA GLY A 286 -3.12 -11.02 6.67
C GLY A 286 -3.82 -10.52 5.44
N TRP A 287 -3.20 -9.58 4.75
CA TRP A 287 -3.72 -9.05 3.50
C TRP A 287 -2.65 -8.66 2.49
N LEU A 288 -3.06 -8.69 1.25
CA LEU A 288 -2.27 -8.27 0.12
C LEU A 288 -2.36 -6.75 0.00
N GLY A 289 -1.25 -6.07 0.22
CA GLY A 289 -1.13 -4.63 0.10
C GLY A 289 -0.61 -4.17 -1.25
N GLY A 290 -0.32 -2.88 -1.35
CA GLY A 290 0.07 -2.24 -2.58
C GLY A 290 1.33 -2.81 -3.23
N ASN A 291 2.26 -3.39 -2.48
CA ASN A 291 3.43 -4.08 -3.06
C ASN A 291 3.04 -5.31 -3.90
N ALA A 292 1.97 -6.01 -3.52
CA ALA A 292 1.43 -7.14 -4.30
C ALA A 292 0.54 -6.67 -5.46
N LEU A 293 -0.21 -5.57 -5.26
CA LEU A 293 -1.26 -5.13 -6.17
C LEU A 293 -0.75 -4.23 -7.29
N ARG A 294 0.22 -3.34 -7.00
CA ARG A 294 0.68 -2.27 -7.90
C ARG A 294 1.24 -2.74 -9.24
N ASP A 295 1.59 -4.02 -9.35
CA ASP A 295 2.15 -4.59 -10.57
C ASP A 295 1.08 -5.10 -11.54
N TYR A 296 -0.20 -4.95 -11.16
CA TYR A 296 -1.33 -5.44 -11.92
C TYR A 296 -2.31 -4.32 -12.32
N GLU A 297 -3.09 -4.59 -13.34
CA GLU A 297 -4.44 -4.09 -13.45
C GLU A 297 -5.33 -5.10 -12.74
N LEU A 298 -5.97 -4.63 -11.67
CA LEU A 298 -6.84 -5.44 -10.84
C LEU A 298 -8.30 -5.08 -11.12
N THR A 299 -9.12 -6.08 -11.43
CA THR A 299 -10.57 -5.93 -11.49
C THR A 299 -11.21 -6.81 -10.42
N ILE A 300 -12.06 -6.24 -9.58
CA ILE A 300 -12.86 -6.98 -8.60
C ILE A 300 -14.32 -6.88 -9.00
N ASP A 301 -14.86 -7.98 -9.46
CA ASP A 301 -16.27 -8.13 -9.80
C ASP A 301 -17.00 -8.65 -8.57
N TYR A 302 -17.40 -7.71 -7.71
CA TYR A 302 -18.06 -8.04 -6.45
C TYR A 302 -19.34 -8.87 -6.64
N PRO A 303 -20.27 -8.49 -7.54
CA PRO A 303 -21.48 -9.25 -7.76
C PRO A 303 -21.26 -10.70 -8.20
N ASN A 304 -20.23 -10.95 -9.01
CA ASN A 304 -19.90 -12.28 -9.50
C ASN A 304 -18.87 -13.01 -8.62
N ARG A 305 -18.38 -12.39 -7.54
CA ARG A 305 -17.38 -12.93 -6.62
C ARG A 305 -16.11 -13.40 -7.32
N MET A 306 -15.62 -12.60 -8.25
CA MET A 306 -14.43 -12.89 -9.04
C MET A 306 -13.47 -11.70 -9.00
N SER A 307 -12.18 -12.00 -9.02
CA SER A 307 -11.15 -11.01 -9.32
C SER A 307 -10.40 -11.41 -10.59
N TYR A 308 -9.90 -10.40 -11.32
CA TYR A 308 -9.15 -10.59 -12.54
C TYR A 308 -7.85 -9.80 -12.45
N TRP A 309 -6.73 -10.49 -12.70
CA TRP A 309 -5.38 -9.96 -12.47
C TRP A 309 -4.63 -9.95 -13.80
N ARG A 310 -4.34 -8.78 -14.32
CA ARG A 310 -3.55 -8.60 -15.53
C ARG A 310 -2.22 -7.95 -15.18
N ARG A 311 -1.13 -8.72 -15.21
CA ARG A 311 0.21 -8.21 -14.89
C ARG A 311 0.60 -7.12 -15.89
N GLN A 312 1.11 -6.00 -15.37
CA GLN A 312 1.54 -4.83 -16.15
C GLN A 312 3.05 -4.61 -16.07
N ARG A 313 3.69 -5.02 -14.97
CA ARG A 313 5.12 -4.91 -14.77
C ARG A 313 5.66 -6.05 -13.91
N ALA A 314 6.99 -6.23 -13.94
CA ALA A 314 7.67 -7.15 -13.04
C ALA A 314 7.71 -6.55 -11.60
N PRO A 315 7.73 -7.42 -10.55
CA PRO A 315 8.00 -6.99 -9.19
C PRO A 315 9.37 -6.31 -9.08
N ASP A 316 9.50 -5.35 -8.18
CA ASP A 316 10.79 -4.75 -7.87
C ASP A 316 11.48 -5.55 -6.73
N PRO A 317 12.54 -6.31 -7.00
CA PRO A 317 13.22 -7.06 -5.97
C PRO A 317 13.92 -6.14 -4.95
N ARG A 318 14.21 -4.90 -5.32
CA ARG A 318 14.96 -3.93 -4.51
C ARG A 318 14.06 -2.95 -3.74
N GLU A 319 12.74 -3.21 -3.66
CA GLU A 319 11.79 -2.30 -3.00
C GLU A 319 12.09 -2.00 -1.52
N LEU A 320 12.91 -2.85 -0.88
CA LEU A 320 13.32 -2.68 0.53
C LEU A 320 14.67 -1.97 0.68
N ASN A 321 15.44 -1.78 -0.41
CA ASN A 321 16.80 -1.28 -0.35
C ASN A 321 16.86 0.20 0.02
N GLN A 322 17.32 0.48 1.24
CA GLN A 322 17.54 1.83 1.79
C GLN A 322 18.50 1.77 2.99
N PRO A 323 18.92 2.89 3.57
CA PRO A 323 19.51 2.89 4.92
C PRO A 323 18.61 2.13 5.90
N PRO A 324 19.16 1.32 6.81
CA PRO A 324 18.38 0.40 7.66
C PRO A 324 17.67 1.16 8.82
N ILE A 325 16.84 2.10 8.47
CA ILE A 325 16.06 2.93 9.40
C ILE A 325 14.56 2.76 9.16
N THR A 326 13.80 2.68 10.25
CA THR A 326 12.35 2.75 10.24
C THR A 326 11.94 4.19 10.54
N LEU A 327 11.16 4.80 9.66
CA LEU A 327 10.66 6.16 9.84
C LEU A 327 9.26 6.15 10.44
N VAL A 328 9.03 7.03 11.40
CA VAL A 328 7.72 7.35 11.95
C VAL A 328 7.41 8.80 11.64
N ARG A 329 6.17 9.08 11.27
CA ARG A 329 5.74 10.42 10.98
C ARG A 329 5.07 11.07 12.19
N GLU A 330 5.50 12.28 12.54
CA GLU A 330 4.89 13.12 13.57
C GLU A 330 4.53 14.48 12.96
N GLY A 331 3.29 14.60 12.50
CA GLY A 331 2.85 15.79 11.76
C GLY A 331 3.59 15.89 10.42
N GLU A 332 4.35 16.97 10.21
CA GLU A 332 5.17 17.18 9.02
C GLU A 332 6.61 16.66 9.17
N ARG A 333 6.97 16.12 10.34
CA ARG A 333 8.32 15.65 10.66
C ARG A 333 8.44 14.15 10.45
N TYR A 334 9.64 13.70 10.18
CA TYR A 334 10.00 12.28 10.13
C TYR A 334 11.01 11.99 11.23
N MET A 335 10.63 11.09 12.14
CA MET A 335 11.47 10.64 13.22
C MET A 335 12.09 9.29 12.89
N ILE A 336 13.31 9.06 13.30
CA ILE A 336 13.89 7.72 13.30
C ILE A 336 13.18 6.93 14.40
N GLY A 337 12.23 6.11 14.00
CA GLY A 337 11.41 5.31 14.92
C GLY A 337 12.07 4.01 15.34
N GLY A 338 13.02 3.52 14.57
CA GLY A 338 13.74 2.27 14.80
C GLY A 338 14.94 2.11 13.87
N ILE A 339 15.81 1.20 14.22
CA ILE A 339 16.90 0.74 13.36
C ILE A 339 16.53 -0.64 12.86
N ALA A 340 16.27 -0.75 11.57
CA ALA A 340 15.99 -2.03 10.94
C ALA A 340 17.27 -2.89 10.93
N ARG A 341 17.14 -4.16 11.28
CA ARG A 341 18.26 -5.09 11.34
C ARG A 341 18.15 -6.08 10.20
N PRO A 342 19.06 -6.02 9.21
CA PRO A 342 19.13 -7.05 8.19
C PRO A 342 19.50 -8.40 8.81
N ARG A 343 19.22 -9.48 8.10
CA ARG A 343 19.58 -10.85 8.53
C ARG A 343 21.07 -11.00 8.82
N THR A 344 21.90 -10.36 7.98
CA THR A 344 23.36 -10.33 8.10
C THR A 344 23.76 -8.94 8.54
N GLN A 345 23.84 -8.71 9.84
CA GLN A 345 24.27 -7.43 10.37
C GLN A 345 25.78 -7.28 10.15
N LEU A 346 26.17 -6.41 9.24
CA LEU A 346 27.59 -6.21 8.92
C LEU A 346 28.23 -5.01 9.63
N GLN A 347 27.45 -3.97 10.01
CA GLN A 347 28.02 -2.83 10.74
C GLN A 347 26.98 -2.16 11.65
N PRO A 348 27.37 -1.65 12.84
CA PRO A 348 26.52 -0.75 13.60
C PRO A 348 26.31 0.54 12.79
N LEU A 349 25.08 1.07 12.79
CA LEU A 349 24.82 2.42 12.32
C LEU A 349 25.49 3.39 13.30
N LEU A 350 26.64 3.89 12.90
CA LEU A 350 27.33 4.94 13.63
C LEU A 350 26.59 6.25 13.33
N ASP A 351 26.29 7.01 14.37
CA ASP A 351 25.71 8.36 14.34
C ASP A 351 24.22 8.50 13.99
N ILE A 352 23.39 7.47 14.15
CA ILE A 352 21.93 7.58 14.12
C ILE A 352 21.33 7.02 15.41
N ASP A 353 20.53 7.82 16.10
CA ASP A 353 19.79 7.41 17.28
C ASP A 353 18.28 7.34 16.99
N VAL A 354 17.60 6.39 17.64
CA VAL A 354 16.15 6.39 17.68
C VAL A 354 15.67 7.65 18.41
N GLY A 355 14.77 8.40 17.78
CA GLY A 355 14.29 9.69 18.24
C GLY A 355 14.94 10.89 17.55
N ASP A 356 15.94 10.70 16.68
CA ASP A 356 16.43 11.77 15.81
C ASP A 356 15.34 12.18 14.80
N GLU A 357 15.22 13.50 14.54
CA GLU A 357 14.40 14.00 13.44
C GLU A 357 15.21 14.00 12.13
N LEU A 358 14.68 13.40 11.07
CA LEU A 358 15.28 13.46 9.74
C LEU A 358 14.94 14.80 9.08
N LEU A 359 15.93 15.67 8.95
CA LEU A 359 15.77 17.01 8.36
C LEU A 359 15.94 16.99 6.83
N ALA A 360 16.93 16.25 6.31
CA ALA A 360 17.20 16.20 4.88
C ALA A 360 17.91 14.89 4.46
N ILE A 361 17.75 14.54 3.18
CA ILE A 361 18.39 13.41 2.49
C ILE A 361 19.03 13.96 1.22
N ASP A 362 20.35 13.81 1.06
CA ASP A 362 21.12 14.30 -0.11
C ASP A 362 20.77 15.78 -0.45
N GLY A 363 20.62 16.61 0.58
CA GLY A 363 20.27 18.03 0.46
C GLY A 363 18.80 18.34 0.21
N ARG A 364 17.92 17.34 0.08
CA ARG A 364 16.47 17.52 -0.06
C ARG A 364 15.81 17.50 1.32
N ALA A 365 15.01 18.51 1.64
CA ALA A 365 14.30 18.58 2.91
C ALA A 365 13.31 17.41 3.04
N ALA A 366 13.29 16.78 4.23
CA ALA A 366 12.33 15.72 4.55
C ALA A 366 11.03 16.29 5.13
N ARG A 367 11.12 17.37 5.94
CA ARG A 367 9.94 18.02 6.54
C ARG A 367 9.02 18.56 5.44
N GLY A 368 7.72 18.25 5.55
CA GLY A 368 6.71 18.67 4.58
C GLY A 368 6.68 17.85 3.28
N ALA A 369 7.64 16.94 3.05
CA ALA A 369 7.59 16.00 1.93
C ALA A 369 6.59 14.87 2.24
N SER A 370 6.01 14.25 1.20
CA SER A 370 5.22 13.03 1.36
C SER A 370 6.11 11.86 1.79
N LYS A 371 5.51 10.84 2.41
CA LYS A 371 6.28 9.64 2.79
C LYS A 371 6.86 8.93 1.57
N ASP A 372 6.12 8.94 0.46
CA ASP A 372 6.59 8.39 -0.82
C ASP A 372 7.86 9.09 -1.32
N GLU A 373 7.90 10.43 -1.26
CA GLU A 373 9.09 11.21 -1.64
C GLU A 373 10.28 10.94 -0.74
N VAL A 374 10.06 10.80 0.57
CA VAL A 374 11.13 10.51 1.55
C VAL A 374 11.67 9.09 1.36
N LEU A 375 10.79 8.09 1.22
CA LEU A 375 11.23 6.71 0.97
C LEU A 375 11.93 6.57 -0.39
N ALA A 376 11.46 7.28 -1.43
CA ALA A 376 12.11 7.30 -2.74
C ALA A 376 13.50 7.96 -2.68
N ALA A 377 13.70 8.99 -1.84
CA ALA A 377 15.01 9.61 -1.66
C ALA A 377 16.00 8.69 -0.91
N LEU A 378 15.50 7.88 0.03
CA LEU A 378 16.31 6.89 0.74
C LEU A 378 16.65 5.67 -0.10
N HIS A 379 15.79 5.32 -1.07
CA HIS A 379 16.01 4.15 -1.92
C HIS A 379 17.29 4.28 -2.75
N GLY A 380 18.00 3.16 -2.93
CA GLY A 380 19.23 3.15 -3.71
C GLY A 380 19.78 1.75 -3.98
N ALA A 381 20.96 1.69 -4.60
CA ALA A 381 21.68 0.44 -4.78
C ALA A 381 22.40 0.06 -3.47
N PRO A 382 22.52 -1.25 -3.14
CA PRO A 382 23.30 -1.67 -1.99
C PRO A 382 24.73 -1.09 -2.03
N GLY A 383 25.17 -0.50 -0.90
CA GLY A 383 26.45 0.19 -0.77
C GLY A 383 26.45 1.66 -1.22
N GLU A 384 25.40 2.15 -1.89
CA GLU A 384 25.21 3.58 -2.15
C GLU A 384 25.13 4.33 -0.83
N ARG A 385 25.78 5.50 -0.72
CA ARG A 385 25.72 6.30 0.51
C ARG A 385 24.67 7.39 0.36
N LYS A 386 23.87 7.54 1.39
CA LYS A 386 22.89 8.64 1.54
C LYS A 386 23.39 9.57 2.63
N ARG A 387 23.51 10.86 2.29
CA ARG A 387 23.85 11.89 3.26
C ARG A 387 22.62 12.34 4.00
N LEU A 388 22.54 12.02 5.29
CA LEU A 388 21.43 12.38 6.15
C LEU A 388 21.81 13.56 7.01
N ILE A 389 20.88 14.51 7.15
CA ILE A 389 20.95 15.59 8.12
C ILE A 389 19.87 15.33 9.14
N LEU A 390 20.27 15.23 10.40
CA LEU A 390 19.41 14.90 11.53
C LEU A 390 19.38 16.05 12.53
N ASP A 391 18.29 16.18 13.27
CA ASP A 391 18.23 16.95 14.51
C ASP A 391 18.23 15.98 15.69
N ARG A 392 19.25 16.06 16.53
CA ARG A 392 19.36 15.29 17.76
C ARG A 392 19.22 16.23 18.94
N ARG A 393 18.00 16.42 19.46
CA ARG A 393 17.70 17.29 20.60
C ARG A 393 18.20 18.73 20.42
N GLY A 394 18.03 19.30 19.24
CA GLY A 394 18.48 20.63 18.86
C GLY A 394 19.91 20.70 18.30
N ALA A 395 20.65 19.62 18.29
CA ALA A 395 21.97 19.52 17.66
C ALA A 395 21.85 18.95 16.25
N ARG A 396 22.39 19.67 15.26
CA ARG A 396 22.49 19.19 13.88
C ARG A 396 23.58 18.15 13.75
N VAL A 397 23.19 16.94 13.33
CA VAL A 397 24.10 15.83 13.04
C VAL A 397 24.06 15.58 11.54
N GLU A 398 25.23 15.36 10.95
CA GLU A 398 25.38 15.02 9.54
C GLU A 398 26.12 13.71 9.43
N THR A 399 25.53 12.73 8.74
CA THR A 399 26.09 11.40 8.62
C THR A 399 25.83 10.81 7.24
N ASP A 400 26.78 10.02 6.74
CA ASP A 400 26.65 9.25 5.51
C ASP A 400 26.35 7.80 5.85
N VAL A 401 25.21 7.31 5.42
CA VAL A 401 24.72 5.96 5.71
C VAL A 401 24.63 5.13 4.44
N ALA A 402 25.12 3.91 4.50
CA ALA A 402 25.01 3.00 3.37
C ALA A 402 23.57 2.48 3.19
N VAL A 403 23.14 2.34 1.95
CA VAL A 403 21.97 1.57 1.58
C VAL A 403 22.30 0.09 1.78
N GLU A 404 21.46 -0.59 2.55
CA GLU A 404 21.57 -2.04 2.74
C GLU A 404 20.73 -2.76 1.68
N GLY A 405 21.20 -3.94 1.25
CA GLY A 405 20.43 -4.84 0.40
C GLY A 405 19.57 -5.76 1.24
N PHE A 406 18.30 -5.82 0.91
CA PHE A 406 17.31 -6.70 1.55
C PHE A 406 16.70 -7.68 0.51
N GLU A 407 17.52 -8.09 -0.44
CA GLU A 407 17.19 -9.02 -1.53
C GLU A 407 17.02 -10.47 -1.04
#